data_892fe67069524876e6485f31fb8ce604
#
_entry.id   892fe67069524876e6485f31fb8ce604
#
_cell.length_a   1.000
_cell.length_b   1.000
_cell.length_c   1.000
_cell.angle_alpha   90.00
_cell.angle_beta   90.00
_cell.angle_gamma   90.00
#
_symmetry.space_group_name_H-M   'P 1'
#
loop_
_entity.id
_entity.type
_entity.pdbx_description
1 polymer ?
#
loop_
_entity_poly.entity_id
_entity_poly.type
_entity_poly.pdbx_seq_one_letter_code
_entity_poly.pdbx_strand_id
1 'polypeptide(L)'
;MEDTFRHKGLRKKMVEDLLARVEIEGLDRQTVAEKKRQVCRAIEEVPRHCFIDTAFDSFAYQDRAFPIGDGQTISQPSTVLAQTVLLDVNPGDKILEVGTGSGYQAMVLERLVAKVYTIERHKEVNLRTKQLYTAHGG
;
A
#
# COMPACT_ATOMS: atom_id res chain seq x y z
N MET A 1 16.44 1.10 2.83
CA MET A 1 16.68 0.13 1.73
C MET A 1 16.50 0.85 0.40
N GLU A 2 17.39 0.60 -0.52
CA GLU A 2 17.40 1.29 -1.82
C GLU A 2 16.31 0.73 -2.76
N ASP A 3 15.63 1.61 -3.50
CA ASP A 3 14.67 1.25 -4.54
C ASP A 3 15.37 1.05 -5.89
N THR A 4 15.92 -0.13 -6.09
CA THR A 4 16.73 -0.47 -7.25
C THR A 4 15.90 -0.59 -8.54
N PHE A 5 16.58 -0.61 -9.69
CA PHE A 5 15.95 -0.86 -10.99
C PHE A 5 15.16 -2.20 -11.01
N ARG A 6 15.72 -3.24 -10.36
CA ARG A 6 15.04 -4.53 -10.21
C ARG A 6 13.72 -4.39 -9.45
N HIS A 7 13.71 -3.69 -8.32
CA HIS A 7 12.49 -3.46 -7.52
C HIS A 7 11.41 -2.71 -8.33
N LYS A 8 11.80 -1.67 -9.05
CA LYS A 8 10.90 -0.90 -9.91
C LYS A 8 10.28 -1.76 -11.01
N GLY A 9 11.06 -2.63 -11.64
CA GLY A 9 10.57 -3.58 -12.65
C GLY A 9 9.58 -4.59 -12.10
N LEU A 10 9.88 -5.18 -10.95
CA LEU A 10 8.99 -6.12 -10.27
C LEU A 10 7.68 -5.45 -9.83
N ARG A 11 7.76 -4.23 -9.29
CA ARG A 11 6.60 -3.45 -8.88
C ARG A 11 5.70 -3.10 -10.05
N LYS A 12 6.27 -2.66 -11.15
CA LYS A 12 5.51 -2.39 -12.39
C LYS A 12 4.77 -3.62 -12.89
N LYS A 13 5.46 -4.77 -12.94
CA LYS A 13 4.85 -6.04 -13.35
C LYS A 13 3.71 -6.45 -12.40
N MET A 14 3.90 -6.31 -11.10
CA MET A 14 2.84 -6.56 -10.11
C MET A 14 1.60 -5.69 -10.37
N VAL A 15 1.79 -4.40 -10.58
CA VAL A 15 0.70 -3.44 -10.83
C VAL A 15 -0.04 -3.79 -12.12
N GLU A 16 0.66 -4.11 -13.19
CA GLU A 16 0.05 -4.55 -14.46
C GLU A 16 -0.82 -5.80 -14.26
N ASP A 17 -0.33 -6.78 -13.51
CA ASP A 17 -1.08 -8.00 -13.17
C ASP A 17 -2.32 -7.70 -12.32
N LEU A 18 -2.19 -6.88 -11.29
CA LEU A 18 -3.31 -6.47 -10.44
C LEU A 18 -4.40 -5.75 -11.25
N LEU A 19 -4.01 -4.83 -12.12
CA LEU A 19 -4.94 -4.08 -12.96
C LEU A 19 -5.73 -4.99 -13.90
N ALA A 20 -5.08 -6.02 -14.44
CA ALA A 20 -5.70 -6.97 -15.38
C ALA A 20 -6.58 -8.01 -14.68
N ARG A 21 -6.21 -8.46 -13.48
CA ARG A 21 -6.76 -9.66 -12.83
C ARG A 21 -7.76 -9.37 -11.71
N VAL A 22 -7.56 -8.29 -10.95
CA VAL A 22 -8.39 -8.04 -9.76
C VAL A 22 -9.74 -7.47 -10.15
N GLU A 23 -10.79 -8.21 -9.84
CA GLU A 23 -12.17 -7.77 -10.00
C GLU A 23 -12.70 -7.20 -8.69
N ILE A 24 -13.45 -6.09 -8.77
CA ILE A 24 -13.98 -5.38 -7.61
C ILE A 24 -15.47 -5.13 -7.84
N GLU A 25 -16.27 -5.61 -6.89
CA GLU A 25 -17.72 -5.41 -6.85
C GLU A 25 -18.08 -4.35 -5.80
N GLY A 26 -19.26 -3.74 -5.92
CA GLY A 26 -19.78 -2.78 -4.95
C GLY A 26 -19.87 -1.33 -5.47
N LEU A 27 -19.24 -1.04 -6.60
CA LEU A 27 -19.33 0.23 -7.32
C LEU A 27 -19.68 -0.05 -8.79
N ASP A 28 -20.09 1.00 -9.52
CA ASP A 28 -20.33 0.85 -10.96
C ASP A 28 -19.02 0.59 -11.74
N ARG A 29 -19.13 -0.05 -12.90
CA ARG A 29 -17.97 -0.46 -13.70
C ARG A 29 -17.04 0.67 -14.09
N GLN A 30 -17.58 1.83 -14.43
CA GLN A 30 -16.76 2.98 -14.83
C GLN A 30 -15.96 3.52 -13.65
N THR A 31 -16.60 3.69 -12.51
CA THR A 31 -15.95 4.12 -11.26
C THR A 31 -14.85 3.14 -10.86
N VAL A 32 -15.12 1.83 -10.88
CA VAL A 32 -14.13 0.79 -10.59
C VAL A 32 -12.93 0.91 -11.54
N ALA A 33 -13.16 1.03 -12.85
CA ALA A 33 -12.08 1.12 -13.82
C ALA A 33 -11.18 2.35 -13.61
N GLU A 34 -11.78 3.51 -13.35
CA GLU A 34 -11.05 4.75 -13.08
C GLU A 34 -10.27 4.70 -11.77
N LYS A 35 -10.90 4.25 -10.68
CA LYS A 35 -10.27 4.12 -9.37
C LYS A 35 -9.17 3.07 -9.36
N LYS A 36 -9.34 1.94 -10.02
CA LYS A 36 -8.27 0.94 -10.16
C LYS A 36 -7.02 1.54 -10.79
N ARG A 37 -7.16 2.32 -11.86
CA ARG A 37 -6.02 2.99 -12.50
C ARG A 37 -5.34 3.98 -11.56
N GLN A 38 -6.12 4.79 -10.83
CA GLN A 38 -5.58 5.76 -9.88
C GLN A 38 -4.83 5.08 -8.73
N VAL A 39 -5.45 4.07 -8.13
CA VAL A 39 -4.84 3.32 -7.00
C VAL A 39 -3.61 2.53 -7.47
N CYS A 40 -3.65 1.93 -8.64
CA CYS A 40 -2.50 1.24 -9.22
C CYS A 40 -1.31 2.19 -9.43
N ARG A 41 -1.52 3.41 -9.88
CA ARG A 41 -0.46 4.43 -9.97
C ARG A 41 0.13 4.74 -8.60
N ALA A 42 -0.71 4.92 -7.58
CA ALA A 42 -0.26 5.16 -6.22
C ALA A 42 0.57 3.97 -5.68
N ILE A 43 0.13 2.74 -5.92
CA ILE A 43 0.87 1.53 -5.54
C ILE A 43 2.23 1.46 -6.26
N GLU A 44 2.30 1.85 -7.54
CA GLU A 44 3.55 1.85 -8.31
C GLU A 44 4.58 2.85 -7.76
N GLU A 45 4.13 3.94 -7.15
CA GLU A 45 4.99 4.95 -6.55
C GLU A 45 5.57 4.54 -5.18
N VAL A 46 5.00 3.53 -4.51
CA VAL A 46 5.39 3.14 -3.15
C VAL A 46 6.27 1.90 -3.16
N PRO A 47 7.52 1.98 -2.68
CA PRO A 47 8.46 0.85 -2.67
C PRO A 47 8.10 -0.15 -1.55
N ARG A 48 7.18 -1.07 -1.84
CA ARG A 48 6.65 -2.05 -0.90
C ARG A 48 7.72 -2.83 -0.14
N HIS A 49 8.84 -3.18 -0.79
CA HIS A 49 9.93 -3.93 -0.17
C HIS A 49 10.55 -3.19 1.02
N CYS A 50 10.44 -1.86 1.08
CA CYS A 50 10.91 -1.08 2.22
C CYS A 50 10.03 -1.23 3.48
N PHE A 51 8.83 -1.77 3.35
CA PHE A 51 7.85 -1.93 4.42
C PHE A 51 7.78 -3.35 4.99
N ILE A 52 8.63 -4.25 4.53
CA ILE A 52 8.70 -5.65 4.97
C ILE A 52 10.13 -6.01 5.39
N ASP A 53 10.26 -7.14 6.09
CA ASP A 53 11.58 -7.67 6.47
C ASP A 53 12.42 -7.98 5.22
N THR A 54 13.71 -7.66 5.29
CA THR A 54 14.68 -7.91 4.21
C THR A 54 14.75 -9.38 3.79
N ALA A 55 14.45 -10.31 4.69
CA ALA A 55 14.36 -11.74 4.38
C ALA A 55 13.32 -12.06 3.30
N PHE A 56 12.30 -11.20 3.13
CA PHE A 56 11.25 -11.36 2.12
C PHE A 56 11.45 -10.50 0.87
N ASP A 57 12.58 -9.83 0.71
CA ASP A 57 12.83 -8.90 -0.40
C ASP A 57 12.54 -9.53 -1.77
N SER A 58 12.97 -10.78 -1.99
CA SER A 58 12.74 -11.51 -3.24
C SER A 58 11.26 -11.76 -3.55
N PHE A 59 10.39 -11.70 -2.55
CA PHE A 59 8.96 -12.00 -2.65
C PHE A 59 8.08 -10.76 -2.49
N ALA A 60 8.67 -9.60 -2.24
CA ALA A 60 7.99 -8.37 -1.84
C ALA A 60 6.88 -7.94 -2.82
N TYR A 61 7.04 -8.25 -4.09
CA TYR A 61 6.11 -7.89 -5.17
C TYR A 61 5.24 -9.06 -5.65
N GLN A 62 5.22 -10.16 -4.91
CA GLN A 62 4.22 -11.21 -5.07
C GLN A 62 2.93 -10.80 -4.35
N ASP A 63 1.79 -11.29 -4.84
CA ASP A 63 0.48 -11.01 -4.22
C ASP A 63 0.27 -11.85 -2.97
N ARG A 64 1.01 -11.51 -1.91
CA ARG A 64 1.06 -12.20 -0.62
C ARG A 64 1.10 -11.22 0.54
N ALA A 65 0.53 -11.62 1.69
CA ALA A 65 0.77 -10.99 2.98
C ALA A 65 2.10 -11.47 3.58
N PHE A 66 2.76 -10.60 4.36
CA PHE A 66 3.98 -10.93 5.09
C PHE A 66 3.87 -10.48 6.54
N PRO A 67 4.50 -11.20 7.49
CA PRO A 67 4.55 -10.78 8.88
C PRO A 67 5.39 -9.51 9.04
N ILE A 68 4.95 -8.63 9.95
CA ILE A 68 5.66 -7.39 10.30
C ILE A 68 6.00 -7.31 11.81
N GLY A 69 5.76 -8.37 12.58
CA GLY A 69 5.93 -8.43 14.03
C GLY A 69 4.63 -8.24 14.80
N ASP A 70 4.65 -8.58 16.09
CA ASP A 70 3.50 -8.51 17.01
C ASP A 70 2.22 -9.20 16.48
N GLY A 71 2.39 -10.29 15.75
CA GLY A 71 1.25 -11.00 15.12
C GLY A 71 0.55 -10.21 14.00
N GLN A 72 1.12 -9.09 13.57
CA GLN A 72 0.57 -8.25 12.51
C GLN A 72 1.18 -8.60 11.14
N THR A 73 0.46 -8.27 10.09
CA THR A 73 0.89 -8.48 8.70
C THR A 73 0.72 -7.24 7.86
N ILE A 74 1.55 -7.10 6.83
CA ILE A 74 1.25 -6.22 5.70
C ILE A 74 0.29 -6.98 4.77
N SER A 75 -0.82 -6.34 4.40
CA SER A 75 -1.82 -6.94 3.51
C SER A 75 -1.23 -7.22 2.13
N GLN A 76 -1.73 -8.29 1.47
CA GLN A 76 -1.33 -8.58 0.10
C GLN A 76 -1.77 -7.46 -0.87
N PRO A 77 -1.03 -7.23 -1.96
CA PRO A 77 -1.29 -6.13 -2.89
C PRO A 77 -2.70 -6.09 -3.46
N SER A 78 -3.30 -7.23 -3.81
CA SER A 78 -4.68 -7.28 -4.31
C SER A 78 -5.70 -6.81 -3.29
N THR A 79 -5.50 -7.09 -2.01
CA THR A 79 -6.34 -6.60 -0.91
C THR A 79 -6.20 -5.08 -0.76
N VAL A 80 -4.98 -4.56 -0.81
CA VAL A 80 -4.72 -3.10 -0.77
C VAL A 80 -5.45 -2.41 -1.92
N LEU A 81 -5.33 -2.93 -3.14
CA LEU A 81 -6.02 -2.39 -4.30
C LEU A 81 -7.54 -2.38 -4.11
N ALA A 82 -8.13 -3.53 -3.78
CA ALA A 82 -9.58 -3.66 -3.65
C ALA A 82 -10.16 -2.75 -2.56
N GLN A 83 -9.55 -2.75 -1.38
CA GLN A 83 -10.00 -1.92 -0.26
C GLN A 83 -9.86 -0.42 -0.56
N THR A 84 -8.78 -0.01 -1.19
CA THR A 84 -8.56 1.40 -1.52
C THR A 84 -9.52 1.89 -2.62
N VAL A 85 -9.82 1.05 -3.61
CA VAL A 85 -10.86 1.36 -4.62
C VAL A 85 -12.23 1.51 -3.98
N LEU A 86 -12.62 0.57 -3.11
CA LEU A 86 -13.91 0.59 -2.41
C LEU A 86 -14.07 1.76 -1.44
N LEU A 87 -12.97 2.29 -0.93
CA LEU A 87 -12.97 3.50 -0.10
C LEU A 87 -13.41 4.73 -0.89
N ASP A 88 -13.27 4.68 -2.21
CA ASP A 88 -13.73 5.70 -3.16
C ASP A 88 -13.30 7.14 -2.80
N VAL A 89 -12.02 7.30 -2.45
CA VAL A 89 -11.43 8.57 -2.02
C VAL A 89 -11.21 9.54 -3.16
N ASN A 90 -11.22 10.83 -2.83
CA ASN A 90 -10.94 11.94 -3.75
C ASN A 90 -9.75 12.78 -3.27
N PRO A 91 -9.07 13.53 -4.17
CA PRO A 91 -7.87 14.29 -3.83
C PRO A 91 -8.02 15.29 -2.67
N GLY A 92 -9.22 15.81 -2.42
CA GLY A 92 -9.50 16.75 -1.32
C GLY A 92 -9.80 16.09 0.02
N ASP A 93 -9.90 14.78 0.08
CA ASP A 93 -10.33 14.06 1.28
C ASP A 93 -9.26 14.04 2.37
N LYS A 94 -9.74 13.89 3.60
CA LYS A 94 -8.92 13.59 4.78
C LYS A 94 -9.34 12.23 5.31
N ILE A 95 -8.37 11.34 5.51
CA ILE A 95 -8.61 9.94 5.90
C ILE A 95 -8.05 9.69 7.28
N LEU A 96 -8.79 8.92 8.07
CA LEU A 96 -8.30 8.31 9.30
C LEU A 96 -8.14 6.80 9.10
N GLU A 97 -6.91 6.31 9.21
CA GLU A 97 -6.60 4.89 9.27
C GLU A 97 -6.48 4.44 10.72
N VAL A 98 -7.19 3.39 11.09
CA VAL A 98 -7.05 2.74 12.40
C VAL A 98 -6.26 1.44 12.20
N GLY A 99 -5.10 1.35 12.84
CA GLY A 99 -4.15 0.26 12.67
C GLY A 99 -3.13 0.57 11.57
N THR A 100 -2.16 1.42 11.87
CA THR A 100 -1.10 1.83 10.94
C THR A 100 -0.32 0.63 10.38
N GLY A 101 -0.06 -0.39 11.21
CA GLY A 101 0.71 -1.56 10.84
C GLY A 101 2.06 -1.19 10.25
N SER A 102 2.36 -1.67 9.06
CA SER A 102 3.62 -1.35 8.36
C SER A 102 3.72 0.10 7.88
N GLY A 103 2.61 0.83 7.80
CA GLY A 103 2.53 2.15 7.18
C GLY A 103 2.36 2.13 5.66
N TYR A 104 2.38 0.96 5.04
CA TYR A 104 2.26 0.83 3.58
C TYR A 104 0.94 1.39 3.05
N GLN A 105 -0.19 1.02 3.66
CA GLN A 105 -1.51 1.51 3.26
C GLN A 105 -1.62 3.03 3.39
N ALA A 106 -1.13 3.60 4.49
CA ALA A 106 -1.11 5.04 4.69
C ALA A 106 -0.26 5.76 3.61
N MET A 107 0.89 5.19 3.26
CA MET A 107 1.76 5.74 2.21
C MET A 107 1.07 5.70 0.82
N VAL A 108 0.33 4.64 0.51
CA VAL A 108 -0.48 4.58 -0.72
C VAL A 108 -1.58 5.63 -0.71
N LEU A 109 -2.30 5.77 0.42
CA LEU A 109 -3.36 6.78 0.57
C LEU A 109 -2.86 8.21 0.42
N GLU A 110 -1.65 8.53 0.90
CA GLU A 110 -1.05 9.86 0.73
C GLU A 110 -0.85 10.28 -0.73
N ARG A 111 -0.80 9.32 -1.65
CA ARG A 111 -0.72 9.61 -3.09
C ARG A 111 -2.09 9.95 -3.71
N LEU A 112 -3.18 9.76 -2.95
CA LEU A 112 -4.56 9.82 -3.44
C LEU A 112 -5.39 10.93 -2.81
N VAL A 113 -5.04 11.37 -1.58
CA VAL A 113 -5.86 12.28 -0.77
C VAL A 113 -5.06 13.47 -0.24
N ALA A 114 -5.76 14.46 0.30
CA ALA A 114 -5.15 15.67 0.84
C ALA A 114 -4.39 15.42 2.14
N LYS A 115 -4.87 14.52 3.00
CA LYS A 115 -4.25 14.21 4.28
C LYS A 115 -4.65 12.84 4.82
N VAL A 116 -3.67 12.13 5.37
CA VAL A 116 -3.88 10.87 6.08
C VAL A 116 -3.50 11.05 7.55
N TYR A 117 -4.41 10.64 8.43
CA TYR A 117 -4.16 10.44 9.84
C TYR A 117 -4.14 8.94 10.09
N THR A 118 -3.16 8.45 10.83
CA THR A 118 -3.07 7.03 11.13
C THR A 118 -2.72 6.81 12.59
N ILE A 119 -3.36 5.82 13.21
CA ILE A 119 -3.16 5.47 14.62
C ILE A 119 -2.81 4.00 14.78
N GLU A 120 -1.85 3.70 15.68
CA GLU A 120 -1.38 2.35 15.99
C GLU A 120 -1.28 2.16 17.49
N ARG A 121 -1.90 1.10 18.02
CA ARG A 121 -1.85 0.76 19.45
C ARG A 121 -0.59 -0.01 19.86
N HIS A 122 0.02 -0.76 18.93
CA HIS A 122 1.23 -1.55 19.18
C HIS A 122 2.46 -0.64 19.15
N LYS A 123 3.04 -0.37 20.31
CA LYS A 123 4.14 0.59 20.47
C LYS A 123 5.34 0.29 19.58
N GLU A 124 5.79 -0.97 19.53
CA GLU A 124 6.95 -1.37 18.73
C GLU A 124 6.69 -1.21 17.21
N VAL A 125 5.49 -1.58 16.75
CA VAL A 125 5.05 -1.37 15.36
C VAL A 125 5.03 0.12 15.04
N ASN A 126 4.46 0.93 15.92
CA ASN A 126 4.38 2.39 15.74
C ASN A 126 5.76 3.04 15.61
N LEU A 127 6.71 2.68 16.47
CA LEU A 127 8.07 3.24 16.44
C LEU A 127 8.79 2.89 15.13
N ARG A 128 8.72 1.63 14.70
CA ARG A 128 9.33 1.17 13.44
C ARG A 128 8.71 1.87 12.23
N THR A 129 7.40 1.99 12.20
CA THR A 129 6.68 2.64 11.09
C THR A 129 7.02 4.13 11.00
N LYS A 130 7.14 4.84 12.13
CA LYS A 130 7.59 6.22 12.14
C LYS A 130 8.98 6.39 11.51
N GLN A 131 9.91 5.49 11.82
CA GLN A 131 11.26 5.52 11.24
C GLN A 131 11.22 5.32 9.72
N LEU A 132 10.42 4.37 9.24
CA LEU A 132 10.23 4.12 7.80
C LEU A 132 9.61 5.32 7.09
N TYR A 133 8.60 5.92 7.67
CA TYR A 133 7.94 7.10 7.14
C TYR A 133 8.92 8.27 6.96
N THR A 134 9.68 8.58 8.00
CA THR A 134 10.70 9.63 7.95
C THR A 134 11.77 9.35 6.88
N ALA A 135 12.16 8.10 6.70
CA ALA A 135 13.18 7.70 5.72
C ALA A 135 12.68 7.80 4.27
N HIS A 136 11.36 7.70 4.03
CA HIS A 136 10.76 7.68 2.69
C HIS A 136 9.90 8.91 2.35
N GLY A 137 10.02 9.98 3.13
CA GLY A 137 9.42 11.29 2.82
C GLY A 137 7.93 11.41 3.13
N GLY A 138 7.47 10.65 4.14
CA GLY A 138 6.12 10.81 4.72
C GLY A 138 6.06 11.91 5.76
#